data_4ad1c14494fbcb88f1c8b3ab3d841ee6
#
_entry.id   4ad1c14494fbcb88f1c8b3ab3d841ee6
#
_cell.length_a   1.000
_cell.length_b   1.000
_cell.length_c   1.000
_cell.angle_alpha   90.00
_cell.angle_beta   90.00
_cell.angle_gamma   90.00
#
_symmetry.space_group_name_H-M   'P 1'
#
loop_
_entity.id
_entity.type
_entity.pdbx_description
1 polymer ?
#
loop_
_entity_poly.entity_id
_entity_poly.type
_entity_poly.pdbx_seq_one_letter_code
_entity_poly.pdbx_strand_id
1 'polypeptide(L)'
;MSQLNKHYLVLARKYRPKKLSDLIGQKEISAILEGALTQNRLAHAYLLSGTRGVGKTTLARIIAKLVNCLKNDREFIGDPCCECSNCLSIDKENNIDVIELDAASKTGVSDVREIIENVTYKPVSALKKIYIIDEVHMLSKAAFNALLKTLEEPPQDVLFILATTETQKIPLTILSRCQHFELKRIESDVLSDHIMKICSLENIKIDKQSAEVIARCSEGSVRDALSILDNVITRSDNISEDIVKEVLGLSDINEIFELFEYICLGDVSSALTVSDRLFFNGIAFEQLGKDLMNLLYYIARVKTDFSKNEIGLNQFALKKVIAYSKKIEMDVIMRLWELMQKYFEEINKSYDQRKSFEMSIIRLCFVAHIPTPFESTKKNIDDLKSKEGSVPINDSDVKNEKNKNQNPENEGKEQFKTYENLALQPKTLTSDKSEKVKEDKEISMLFEYEKLVDKIEKMSEFFISHHLTHNFKIVSLKLPEDNNDRGILELQNILEKNIKENMLWKVSKVLEEATGSRWIVSIVNSGGQQTLNEIYESRKAEKISKFSQLNEIKKLLEIIPSSEIVAINDIVDDK
;
A
#
# COMPACT_ATOMS: atom_id res chain seq x y z
N MET A 1 47.81 -27.02 -15.68
CA MET A 1 47.75 -26.18 -14.47
C MET A 1 47.96 -24.73 -14.85
N SER A 2 46.95 -24.02 -15.43
CA SER A 2 47.01 -22.56 -15.68
C SER A 2 45.64 -21.98 -16.14
N GLN A 3 44.56 -22.34 -15.44
CA GLN A 3 43.20 -21.74 -15.69
C GLN A 3 42.45 -21.38 -14.39
N LEU A 4 43.19 -21.21 -13.30
CA LEU A 4 42.61 -20.77 -12.02
C LEU A 4 42.95 -19.28 -11.83
N ASN A 5 42.12 -18.36 -12.34
CA ASN A 5 41.87 -16.99 -11.85
C ASN A 5 41.09 -16.13 -12.87
N LYS A 6 40.05 -16.65 -13.48
CA LYS A 6 39.01 -15.74 -14.00
C LYS A 6 38.08 -15.44 -12.81
N HIS A 7 38.21 -14.25 -12.24
CA HIS A 7 37.22 -13.79 -11.28
C HIS A 7 35.82 -13.97 -11.89
N TYR A 8 34.99 -14.80 -11.25
CA TYR A 8 33.62 -15.01 -11.63
C TYR A 8 32.89 -13.67 -11.58
N LEU A 9 32.30 -13.26 -12.70
CA LEU A 9 31.51 -12.04 -12.79
C LEU A 9 30.05 -12.42 -12.87
N VAL A 10 29.25 -11.95 -11.91
CA VAL A 10 27.81 -12.17 -11.82
C VAL A 10 27.13 -11.80 -13.16
N LEU A 11 26.19 -12.62 -13.66
CA LEU A 11 25.57 -12.44 -14.98
C LEU A 11 24.94 -11.06 -15.16
N ALA A 12 24.31 -10.53 -14.12
CA ALA A 12 23.74 -9.18 -14.12
C ALA A 12 24.77 -8.06 -14.41
N ARG A 13 26.06 -8.30 -14.11
CA ARG A 13 27.15 -7.39 -14.41
C ARG A 13 27.82 -7.72 -15.75
N LYS A 14 27.98 -8.99 -16.07
CA LYS A 14 28.61 -9.49 -17.32
C LYS A 14 27.78 -9.10 -18.54
N TYR A 15 26.45 -9.24 -18.46
CA TYR A 15 25.50 -8.96 -19.54
C TYR A 15 24.80 -7.60 -19.42
N ARG A 16 25.41 -6.68 -18.64
CA ARG A 16 24.88 -5.31 -18.57
C ARG A 16 24.91 -4.66 -19.95
N PRO A 17 23.78 -4.16 -20.49
CA PRO A 17 23.71 -3.48 -21.77
C PRO A 17 24.74 -2.36 -21.90
N LYS A 18 25.45 -2.32 -23.02
CA LYS A 18 26.47 -1.31 -23.31
C LYS A 18 26.04 -0.30 -24.33
N LYS A 19 25.00 -0.60 -25.11
CA LYS A 19 24.45 0.19 -26.21
C LYS A 19 22.95 0.38 -26.03
N LEU A 20 22.36 1.36 -26.72
CA LEU A 20 20.90 1.54 -26.74
C LEU A 20 20.20 0.36 -27.39
N SER A 21 20.79 -0.17 -28.47
CA SER A 21 20.29 -1.36 -29.18
C SER A 21 20.22 -2.62 -28.30
N ASP A 22 21.00 -2.70 -27.24
CA ASP A 22 21.01 -3.83 -26.30
C ASP A 22 19.94 -3.69 -25.20
N LEU A 23 19.29 -2.52 -25.08
CA LEU A 23 18.25 -2.30 -24.07
C LEU A 23 16.98 -3.05 -24.41
N ILE A 24 16.49 -3.82 -23.44
CA ILE A 24 15.30 -4.64 -23.62
C ILE A 24 14.07 -3.86 -23.15
N GLY A 25 12.98 -3.91 -23.94
CA GLY A 25 11.67 -3.37 -23.54
C GLY A 25 11.55 -1.84 -23.50
N GLN A 26 12.64 -1.07 -23.81
CA GLN A 26 12.67 0.39 -23.70
C GLN A 26 12.78 1.10 -25.06
N LYS A 27 12.12 0.55 -26.10
CA LYS A 27 12.23 1.03 -27.49
C LYS A 27 11.85 2.50 -27.67
N GLU A 28 10.82 2.97 -26.97
CA GLU A 28 10.33 4.34 -27.06
C GLU A 28 11.39 5.35 -26.55
N ILE A 29 12.00 5.04 -25.40
CA ILE A 29 13.03 5.88 -24.79
C ILE A 29 14.27 5.91 -25.68
N SER A 30 14.68 4.76 -26.22
CA SER A 30 15.81 4.67 -27.15
C SER A 30 15.59 5.56 -28.38
N ALA A 31 14.42 5.49 -29.01
CA ALA A 31 14.09 6.31 -30.17
C ALA A 31 14.08 7.82 -29.87
N ILE A 32 13.57 8.23 -28.71
CA ILE A 32 13.59 9.65 -28.28
C ILE A 32 15.02 10.14 -28.05
N LEU A 33 15.86 9.33 -27.41
CA LEU A 33 17.26 9.67 -27.16
C LEU A 33 18.07 9.76 -28.47
N GLU A 34 17.89 8.82 -29.40
CA GLU A 34 18.48 8.84 -30.72
C GLU A 34 18.06 10.10 -31.48
N GLY A 35 16.76 10.46 -31.46
CA GLY A 35 16.26 11.69 -32.07
C GLY A 35 16.85 12.96 -31.45
N ALA A 36 17.00 13.02 -30.13
CA ALA A 36 17.59 14.15 -29.41
C ALA A 36 19.09 14.32 -29.76
N LEU A 37 19.82 13.22 -29.86
CA LEU A 37 21.22 13.19 -30.25
C LEU A 37 21.40 13.67 -31.71
N THR A 38 20.57 13.14 -32.62
CA THR A 38 20.61 13.50 -34.06
C THR A 38 20.38 14.99 -34.27
N GLN A 39 19.46 15.58 -33.51
CA GLN A 39 19.12 17.00 -33.57
C GLN A 39 20.06 17.89 -32.75
N ASN A 40 21.04 17.32 -32.04
CA ASN A 40 21.90 18.01 -31.09
C ASN A 40 21.10 18.81 -30.03
N ARG A 41 19.97 18.25 -29.58
CA ARG A 41 19.02 18.85 -28.63
C ARG A 41 18.94 18.04 -27.34
N LEU A 42 20.10 17.78 -26.73
CA LEU A 42 20.15 17.12 -25.45
C LEU A 42 19.67 18.04 -24.32
N ALA A 43 18.82 17.56 -23.46
CA ALA A 43 18.45 18.26 -22.24
C ALA A 43 19.67 18.37 -21.30
N HIS A 44 19.71 19.40 -20.48
CA HIS A 44 20.76 19.60 -19.48
C HIS A 44 20.57 18.68 -18.26
N ALA A 45 19.37 18.15 -18.04
CA ALA A 45 19.05 17.22 -16.98
C ALA A 45 18.01 16.19 -17.41
N TYR A 46 18.28 14.93 -17.09
CA TYR A 46 17.37 13.80 -17.27
C TYR A 46 16.97 13.22 -15.92
N LEU A 47 15.71 12.85 -15.77
CA LEU A 47 15.22 12.07 -14.66
C LEU A 47 14.76 10.70 -15.16
N LEU A 48 15.41 9.64 -14.71
CA LEU A 48 15.08 8.25 -15.04
C LEU A 48 14.31 7.64 -13.89
N SER A 49 13.03 7.36 -14.08
CA SER A 49 12.19 6.70 -13.06
C SER A 49 11.83 5.28 -13.47
N GLY A 50 11.41 4.47 -12.51
CA GLY A 50 10.97 3.09 -12.73
C GLY A 50 11.37 2.17 -11.59
N THR A 51 10.83 0.95 -11.58
CA THR A 51 11.12 -0.04 -10.54
C THR A 51 12.60 -0.42 -10.48
N ARG A 52 13.02 -1.03 -9.38
CA ARG A 52 14.40 -1.50 -9.22
C ARG A 52 14.73 -2.54 -10.30
N GLY A 53 15.95 -2.51 -10.83
CA GLY A 53 16.45 -3.53 -11.76
C GLY A 53 15.97 -3.42 -13.21
N VAL A 54 15.17 -2.41 -13.60
CA VAL A 54 14.70 -2.20 -14.99
C VAL A 54 15.73 -1.54 -15.91
N GLY A 55 16.89 -1.13 -15.36
CA GLY A 55 17.99 -0.60 -16.17
C GLY A 55 18.24 0.91 -16.09
N LYS A 56 17.72 1.63 -15.07
CA LYS A 56 17.92 3.10 -14.90
C LYS A 56 19.39 3.52 -14.93
N THR A 57 20.20 2.98 -14.04
CA THR A 57 21.65 3.27 -13.96
C THR A 57 22.38 2.81 -15.21
N THR A 58 21.94 1.72 -15.85
CA THR A 58 22.48 1.24 -17.12
C THR A 58 22.24 2.24 -18.23
N LEU A 59 20.99 2.74 -18.35
CA LEU A 59 20.63 3.78 -19.33
C LEU A 59 21.41 5.07 -19.07
N ALA A 60 21.56 5.48 -17.80
CA ALA A 60 22.35 6.64 -17.42
C ALA A 60 23.80 6.55 -17.97
N ARG A 61 24.45 5.40 -17.81
CA ARG A 61 25.81 5.15 -18.33
C ARG A 61 25.85 5.08 -19.85
N ILE A 62 24.82 4.54 -20.50
CA ILE A 62 24.72 4.55 -21.97
C ILE A 62 24.61 5.97 -22.48
N ILE A 63 23.78 6.82 -21.88
CA ILE A 63 23.66 8.25 -22.22
C ILE A 63 25.03 8.93 -22.03
N ALA A 64 25.72 8.68 -20.93
CA ALA A 64 27.05 9.24 -20.67
C ALA A 64 28.07 8.82 -21.73
N LYS A 65 28.05 7.56 -22.20
CA LYS A 65 28.90 7.08 -23.28
C LYS A 65 28.53 7.69 -24.61
N LEU A 66 27.24 7.82 -24.91
CA LEU A 66 26.78 8.44 -26.18
C LEU A 66 27.24 9.89 -26.31
N VAL A 67 27.14 10.65 -25.22
CA VAL A 67 27.54 12.07 -25.19
C VAL A 67 29.07 12.24 -25.31
N ASN A 68 29.83 11.35 -24.62
CA ASN A 68 31.30 11.50 -24.49
C ASN A 68 32.12 10.54 -25.35
N CYS A 69 31.49 9.84 -26.31
CA CYS A 69 32.20 8.93 -27.21
C CYS A 69 33.09 9.69 -28.20
N LEU A 70 34.37 9.33 -28.29
CA LEU A 70 35.35 9.98 -29.16
C LEU A 70 35.20 9.57 -30.64
N LYS A 71 34.58 8.44 -30.94
CA LYS A 71 34.33 7.94 -32.29
C LYS A 71 32.96 8.35 -32.82
N ASN A 72 32.25 9.22 -32.11
CA ASN A 72 30.94 9.71 -32.52
C ASN A 72 31.14 10.80 -33.62
N ASP A 73 31.67 10.40 -34.79
CA ASP A 73 31.56 11.21 -35.97
C ASP A 73 30.08 11.48 -36.24
N ARG A 74 29.72 12.73 -36.43
CA ARG A 74 28.32 13.22 -36.48
C ARG A 74 27.42 12.55 -37.53
N GLU A 75 27.99 11.64 -38.32
CA GLU A 75 27.28 10.83 -39.33
C GLU A 75 26.78 9.47 -38.81
N PHE A 76 27.25 8.96 -37.64
CA PHE A 76 26.85 7.65 -37.06
C PHE A 76 26.21 7.83 -35.68
N ILE A 77 24.98 8.30 -35.67
CA ILE A 77 24.22 8.56 -34.46
C ILE A 77 23.33 7.34 -34.16
N GLY A 78 23.80 6.47 -33.28
CA GLY A 78 23.01 5.31 -32.83
C GLY A 78 23.52 4.77 -31.52
N ASP A 79 24.70 4.19 -31.51
CA ASP A 79 25.28 3.53 -30.37
C ASP A 79 26.70 4.03 -30.03
N PRO A 80 27.12 4.01 -28.74
CA PRO A 80 28.49 4.32 -28.38
C PRO A 80 29.44 3.25 -28.96
N CYS A 81 30.67 3.62 -29.32
CA CYS A 81 31.62 2.67 -29.91
C CYS A 81 32.07 1.55 -28.94
N CYS A 82 31.96 1.77 -27.64
CA CYS A 82 32.37 0.85 -26.57
C CYS A 82 33.87 0.44 -26.56
N GLU A 83 34.74 1.09 -27.36
CA GLU A 83 36.14 0.76 -27.53
C GLU A 83 37.07 1.94 -27.23
N CYS A 84 36.62 3.21 -27.34
CA CYS A 84 37.46 4.37 -27.06
C CYS A 84 37.73 4.50 -25.54
N SER A 85 38.75 5.32 -25.22
CA SER A 85 39.17 5.52 -23.81
C SER A 85 38.03 5.99 -22.91
N ASN A 86 37.16 6.89 -23.39
CA ASN A 86 36.02 7.38 -22.61
C ASN A 86 34.96 6.30 -22.39
N CYS A 87 34.61 5.53 -23.42
CA CYS A 87 33.65 4.43 -23.27
C CYS A 87 34.15 3.38 -22.27
N LEU A 88 35.42 3.00 -22.36
CA LEU A 88 36.05 2.01 -21.50
C LEU A 88 36.19 2.51 -20.05
N SER A 89 36.55 3.79 -19.85
CA SER A 89 36.66 4.37 -18.50
C SER A 89 35.31 4.51 -17.82
N ILE A 90 34.25 4.86 -18.57
CA ILE A 90 32.88 4.92 -18.06
C ILE A 90 32.39 3.51 -17.65
N ASP A 91 32.64 2.49 -18.47
CA ASP A 91 32.27 1.10 -18.13
C ASP A 91 33.00 0.61 -16.86
N LYS A 92 34.23 1.08 -16.60
CA LYS A 92 35.02 0.77 -15.41
C LYS A 92 34.76 1.67 -14.21
N GLU A 93 33.85 2.63 -14.32
CA GLU A 93 33.50 3.59 -13.26
C GLU A 93 34.70 4.45 -12.78
N ASN A 94 35.65 4.74 -13.67
CA ASN A 94 36.86 5.49 -13.36
C ASN A 94 37.10 6.69 -14.29
N ASN A 95 36.05 7.20 -14.92
CA ASN A 95 36.15 8.40 -15.78
C ASN A 95 36.12 9.66 -14.91
N ILE A 96 37.05 10.60 -15.14
CA ILE A 96 37.17 11.84 -14.34
C ILE A 96 36.00 12.79 -14.60
N ASP A 97 35.45 12.80 -15.83
CA ASP A 97 34.39 13.70 -16.24
C ASP A 97 32.98 13.06 -16.09
N VAL A 98 32.88 11.78 -15.71
CA VAL A 98 31.61 11.11 -15.43
C VAL A 98 31.61 10.64 -14.00
N ILE A 99 30.93 11.39 -13.16
CA ILE A 99 30.89 11.18 -11.72
C ILE A 99 29.58 10.48 -11.38
N GLU A 100 29.66 9.26 -10.85
CA GLU A 100 28.50 8.48 -10.42
C GLU A 100 28.43 8.46 -8.89
N LEU A 101 27.27 8.79 -8.35
CA LEU A 101 26.99 8.90 -6.93
C LEU A 101 25.72 8.11 -6.61
N ASP A 102 25.80 7.32 -5.54
CA ASP A 102 24.63 6.68 -4.96
C ASP A 102 24.14 7.54 -3.77
N ALA A 103 22.96 8.14 -3.93
CA ALA A 103 22.37 8.98 -2.90
C ALA A 103 21.96 8.19 -1.64
N ALA A 104 21.89 6.85 -1.69
CA ALA A 104 21.67 6.04 -0.50
C ALA A 104 22.90 6.03 0.43
N SER A 105 24.11 6.13 -0.13
CA SER A 105 25.37 6.19 0.63
C SER A 105 25.83 7.61 0.93
N LYS A 106 25.41 8.60 0.12
CA LYS A 106 25.80 10.03 0.20
C LYS A 106 24.57 10.93 0.23
N THR A 107 23.90 11.00 1.37
CA THR A 107 22.65 11.74 1.57
C THR A 107 22.83 13.20 1.98
N GLY A 108 24.06 13.58 2.32
CA GLY A 108 24.38 14.85 2.97
C GLY A 108 24.34 16.06 2.04
N VAL A 109 24.07 17.23 2.62
CA VAL A 109 24.18 18.52 1.91
C VAL A 109 25.63 18.81 1.52
N SER A 110 26.61 18.36 2.33
CA SER A 110 28.05 18.46 2.07
C SER A 110 28.45 17.77 0.76
N ASP A 111 27.94 16.55 0.54
CA ASP A 111 28.28 15.75 -0.65
C ASP A 111 27.77 16.42 -1.92
N VAL A 112 26.53 16.95 -1.84
CA VAL A 112 25.91 17.67 -2.98
C VAL A 112 26.60 19.03 -3.21
N ARG A 113 27.04 19.74 -2.15
CA ARG A 113 27.81 20.99 -2.30
C ARG A 113 29.14 20.75 -3.00
N GLU A 114 29.86 19.68 -2.66
CA GLU A 114 31.09 19.30 -3.36
C GLU A 114 30.85 19.09 -4.85
N ILE A 115 29.72 18.48 -5.22
CA ILE A 115 29.31 18.34 -6.63
C ILE A 115 29.12 19.73 -7.28
N ILE A 116 28.35 20.62 -6.62
CA ILE A 116 28.00 21.95 -7.13
C ILE A 116 29.26 22.81 -7.32
N GLU A 117 30.21 22.77 -6.39
CA GLU A 117 31.48 23.45 -6.51
C GLU A 117 32.29 22.93 -7.69
N ASN A 118 32.28 21.61 -7.91
CA ASN A 118 32.99 20.98 -9.00
C ASN A 118 32.30 21.17 -10.37
N VAL A 119 31.01 21.52 -10.42
CA VAL A 119 30.26 21.75 -11.69
C VAL A 119 30.84 22.93 -12.50
N THR A 120 31.42 23.92 -11.85
CA THR A 120 31.97 25.10 -12.49
C THR A 120 33.22 24.82 -13.32
N TYR A 121 33.92 23.70 -13.06
CA TYR A 121 35.13 23.32 -13.78
C TYR A 121 34.79 22.62 -15.10
N LYS A 122 35.47 23.02 -16.20
CA LYS A 122 35.33 22.39 -17.51
C LYS A 122 35.75 20.90 -17.48
N PRO A 123 35.18 20.07 -18.36
CA PRO A 123 35.64 18.69 -18.53
C PRO A 123 37.10 18.62 -18.94
N VAL A 124 37.84 17.61 -18.50
CA VAL A 124 39.27 17.42 -18.74
C VAL A 124 39.53 16.62 -20.01
N SER A 125 38.79 15.55 -20.23
CA SER A 125 39.01 14.59 -21.32
C SER A 125 37.76 14.29 -22.15
N ALA A 126 36.59 14.65 -21.65
CA ALA A 126 35.31 14.39 -22.29
C ALA A 126 34.70 15.65 -22.93
N LEU A 127 33.64 15.49 -23.71
CA LEU A 127 32.90 16.61 -24.30
C LEU A 127 32.03 17.32 -23.26
N LYS A 128 31.42 16.54 -22.33
CA LYS A 128 30.61 17.07 -21.24
C LYS A 128 30.98 16.40 -19.93
N LYS A 129 30.85 17.18 -18.85
CA LYS A 129 30.95 16.69 -17.49
C LYS A 129 29.58 16.15 -17.08
N ILE A 130 29.49 14.89 -16.67
CA ILE A 130 28.23 14.20 -16.42
C ILE A 130 28.16 13.78 -14.96
N TYR A 131 27.05 14.12 -14.32
CA TYR A 131 26.76 13.71 -12.94
C TYR A 131 25.58 12.73 -12.97
N ILE A 132 25.86 11.48 -12.61
CA ILE A 132 24.84 10.43 -12.45
C ILE A 132 24.56 10.32 -10.95
N ILE A 133 23.33 10.61 -10.53
CA ILE A 133 22.89 10.48 -9.13
C ILE A 133 21.83 9.38 -9.07
N ASP A 134 22.23 8.23 -8.57
CA ASP A 134 21.30 7.09 -8.39
C ASP A 134 20.54 7.20 -7.07
N GLU A 135 19.31 6.67 -7.05
CA GLU A 135 18.35 6.74 -5.94
C GLU A 135 18.21 8.15 -5.35
N VAL A 136 18.10 9.14 -6.24
CA VAL A 136 18.11 10.57 -5.90
C VAL A 136 17.03 10.95 -4.86
N HIS A 137 15.95 10.17 -4.71
CA HIS A 137 14.92 10.39 -3.69
C HIS A 137 15.44 10.23 -2.24
N MET A 138 16.64 9.65 -2.05
CA MET A 138 17.30 9.55 -0.74
C MET A 138 17.99 10.85 -0.31
N LEU A 139 18.13 11.84 -1.20
CA LEU A 139 18.71 13.13 -0.85
C LEU A 139 17.82 13.89 0.14
N SER A 140 18.46 14.59 1.06
CA SER A 140 17.76 15.49 1.98
C SER A 140 17.11 16.67 1.24
N LYS A 141 16.06 17.27 1.81
CA LYS A 141 15.41 18.46 1.25
C LYS A 141 16.39 19.61 1.02
N ALA A 142 17.38 19.77 1.91
CA ALA A 142 18.40 20.80 1.78
C ALA A 142 19.39 20.50 0.64
N ALA A 143 19.69 19.23 0.36
CA ALA A 143 20.49 18.81 -0.78
C ALA A 143 19.77 19.07 -2.11
N PHE A 144 18.46 18.75 -2.20
CA PHE A 144 17.64 19.12 -3.34
C PHE A 144 17.64 20.62 -3.62
N ASN A 145 17.43 21.43 -2.57
CA ASN A 145 17.44 22.90 -2.71
C ASN A 145 18.79 23.44 -3.21
N ALA A 146 19.91 22.83 -2.81
CA ALA A 146 21.22 23.20 -3.31
C ALA A 146 21.37 22.92 -4.81
N LEU A 147 20.82 21.82 -5.32
CA LEU A 147 20.84 21.48 -6.76
C LEU A 147 19.99 22.40 -7.62
N LEU A 148 18.92 23.01 -7.06
CA LEU A 148 17.96 23.80 -7.84
C LEU A 148 18.64 24.91 -8.66
N LYS A 149 19.55 25.69 -8.06
CA LYS A 149 20.23 26.79 -8.75
C LYS A 149 21.02 26.29 -9.97
N THR A 150 21.70 25.17 -9.82
CA THR A 150 22.51 24.58 -10.92
C THR A 150 21.63 23.95 -12.02
N LEU A 151 20.44 23.46 -11.67
CA LEU A 151 19.47 22.95 -12.63
C LEU A 151 18.70 24.08 -13.34
N GLU A 152 18.57 25.27 -12.73
CA GLU A 152 17.97 26.46 -13.34
C GLU A 152 18.91 27.13 -14.32
N GLU A 153 20.18 27.25 -13.93
CA GLU A 153 21.24 27.89 -14.73
C GLU A 153 22.41 26.92 -14.94
N PRO A 154 22.20 25.84 -15.74
CA PRO A 154 23.22 24.83 -15.93
C PRO A 154 24.38 25.35 -16.76
N PRO A 155 25.64 25.07 -16.40
CA PRO A 155 26.79 25.35 -17.29
C PRO A 155 26.66 24.58 -18.60
N GLN A 156 27.16 25.15 -19.69
CA GLN A 156 26.98 24.62 -21.07
C GLN A 156 27.48 23.17 -21.25
N ASP A 157 28.58 22.83 -20.56
CA ASP A 157 29.28 21.55 -20.72
C ASP A 157 28.93 20.55 -19.58
N VAL A 158 27.79 20.71 -18.93
CA VAL A 158 27.34 19.84 -17.83
C VAL A 158 26.06 19.14 -18.20
N LEU A 159 25.93 17.90 -17.74
CA LEU A 159 24.73 17.07 -17.87
C LEU A 159 24.43 16.36 -16.56
N PHE A 160 23.21 16.51 -16.06
CA PHE A 160 22.73 15.76 -14.89
C PHE A 160 21.87 14.57 -15.34
N ILE A 161 22.08 13.40 -14.74
CA ILE A 161 21.23 12.23 -14.93
C ILE A 161 20.84 11.72 -13.55
N LEU A 162 19.59 11.97 -13.19
CA LEU A 162 19.01 11.58 -11.91
C LEU A 162 18.25 10.26 -12.10
N ALA A 163 18.45 9.29 -11.23
CA ALA A 163 17.71 8.03 -11.27
C ALA A 163 16.95 7.83 -9.94
N THR A 164 15.72 7.32 -10.01
CA THR A 164 14.88 7.09 -8.83
C THR A 164 13.95 5.90 -9.01
N THR A 165 13.67 5.21 -7.91
CA THR A 165 12.58 4.22 -7.82
C THR A 165 11.27 4.86 -7.33
N GLU A 166 11.32 6.04 -6.70
CA GLU A 166 10.19 6.70 -6.08
C GLU A 166 10.04 8.15 -6.58
N THR A 167 9.33 8.32 -7.68
CA THR A 167 9.10 9.63 -8.30
C THR A 167 8.31 10.57 -7.38
N GLN A 168 7.43 10.01 -6.56
CA GLN A 168 6.57 10.78 -5.65
C GLN A 168 7.36 11.55 -4.57
N LYS A 169 8.57 11.09 -4.22
CA LYS A 169 9.44 11.76 -3.25
C LYS A 169 10.28 12.89 -3.87
N ILE A 170 10.27 13.04 -5.19
CA ILE A 170 11.04 14.08 -5.89
C ILE A 170 10.24 15.39 -5.88
N PRO A 171 10.84 16.51 -5.43
CA PRO A 171 10.17 17.80 -5.48
C PRO A 171 9.76 18.20 -6.90
N LEU A 172 8.55 18.76 -7.05
CA LEU A 172 8.04 19.23 -8.34
C LEU A 172 8.95 20.26 -9.01
N THR A 173 9.67 21.04 -8.21
CA THR A 173 10.68 22.01 -8.69
C THR A 173 11.85 21.37 -9.43
N ILE A 174 12.23 20.14 -9.09
CA ILE A 174 13.23 19.34 -9.82
C ILE A 174 12.60 18.70 -11.05
N LEU A 175 11.41 18.09 -10.89
CA LEU A 175 10.69 17.44 -11.99
C LEU A 175 10.48 18.40 -13.19
N SER A 176 10.09 19.64 -12.92
CA SER A 176 9.82 20.64 -13.97
C SER A 176 11.06 21.08 -14.75
N ARG A 177 12.28 20.78 -14.27
CA ARG A 177 13.56 21.17 -14.87
C ARG A 177 14.30 20.00 -15.54
N CYS A 178 13.77 18.79 -15.38
CA CYS A 178 14.35 17.58 -15.96
C CYS A 178 13.47 17.03 -17.09
N GLN A 179 14.11 16.51 -18.13
CA GLN A 179 13.40 15.65 -19.06
C GLN A 179 13.17 14.29 -18.40
N HIS A 180 11.90 13.93 -18.18
CA HIS A 180 11.52 12.72 -17.45
C HIS A 180 11.33 11.55 -18.41
N PHE A 181 11.99 10.42 -18.12
CA PHE A 181 11.80 9.12 -18.75
C PHE A 181 11.38 8.10 -17.72
N GLU A 182 10.23 7.48 -17.94
CA GLU A 182 9.72 6.39 -17.11
C GLU A 182 10.05 5.05 -17.77
N LEU A 183 10.95 4.28 -17.15
CA LEU A 183 11.29 2.94 -17.60
C LEU A 183 10.22 1.96 -17.14
N LYS A 184 9.59 1.30 -18.11
CA LYS A 184 8.54 0.31 -17.87
C LYS A 184 9.13 -1.02 -17.43
N ARG A 185 8.35 -1.80 -16.68
CA ARG A 185 8.68 -3.21 -16.39
C ARG A 185 8.76 -4.00 -17.70
N ILE A 186 9.68 -4.94 -17.78
CA ILE A 186 9.81 -5.81 -18.93
C ILE A 186 8.73 -6.89 -18.89
N GLU A 187 8.06 -7.12 -20.00
CA GLU A 187 7.08 -8.20 -20.13
C GLU A 187 7.74 -9.57 -19.95
N SER A 188 7.03 -10.49 -19.30
CA SER A 188 7.56 -11.81 -18.94
C SER A 188 8.06 -12.60 -20.16
N ASP A 189 7.38 -12.50 -21.29
CA ASP A 189 7.76 -13.20 -22.54
C ASP A 189 9.09 -12.67 -23.08
N VAL A 190 9.24 -11.34 -23.14
CA VAL A 190 10.49 -10.67 -23.58
C VAL A 190 11.65 -11.01 -22.65
N LEU A 191 11.38 -11.08 -21.34
CA LEU A 191 12.38 -11.42 -20.34
C LEU A 191 12.77 -12.90 -20.39
N SER A 192 11.82 -13.81 -20.64
CA SER A 192 12.08 -15.23 -20.85
C SER A 192 12.97 -15.47 -22.07
N ASP A 193 12.67 -14.82 -23.20
CA ASP A 193 13.51 -14.89 -24.41
C ASP A 193 14.93 -14.38 -24.16
N HIS A 194 15.05 -13.32 -23.35
CA HIS A 194 16.36 -12.80 -22.96
C HIS A 194 17.16 -13.77 -22.10
N ILE A 195 16.50 -14.42 -21.11
CA ILE A 195 17.12 -15.47 -20.28
C ILE A 195 17.61 -16.62 -21.16
N MET A 196 16.80 -17.12 -22.08
CA MET A 196 17.18 -18.19 -23.02
C MET A 196 18.38 -17.79 -23.89
N LYS A 197 18.42 -16.53 -24.37
CA LYS A 197 19.56 -16.00 -25.12
C LYS A 197 20.84 -15.99 -24.30
N ILE A 198 20.78 -15.58 -23.03
CA ILE A 198 21.96 -15.56 -22.13
C ILE A 198 22.40 -17.00 -21.82
N CYS A 199 21.50 -17.92 -21.53
CA CYS A 199 21.84 -19.32 -21.33
C CYS A 199 22.53 -19.93 -22.55
N SER A 200 22.09 -19.59 -23.77
CA SER A 200 22.75 -20.01 -25.01
C SER A 200 24.18 -19.47 -25.11
N LEU A 201 24.43 -18.21 -24.70
CA LEU A 201 25.77 -17.60 -24.69
C LEU A 201 26.70 -18.22 -23.64
N GLU A 202 26.15 -18.71 -22.52
CA GLU A 202 26.89 -19.41 -21.46
C GLU A 202 26.99 -20.93 -21.69
N ASN A 203 26.41 -21.47 -22.78
CA ASN A 203 26.32 -22.90 -23.08
C ASN A 203 25.57 -23.72 -22.02
N ILE A 204 24.57 -23.11 -21.39
CA ILE A 204 23.73 -23.72 -20.37
C ILE A 204 22.42 -24.18 -21.02
N LYS A 205 21.95 -25.38 -20.67
CA LYS A 205 20.68 -25.91 -21.13
C LYS A 205 19.56 -25.49 -20.18
N ILE A 206 18.60 -24.76 -20.71
CA ILE A 206 17.39 -24.36 -19.99
C ILE A 206 16.17 -24.67 -20.85
N ASP A 207 15.10 -25.16 -20.25
CA ASP A 207 13.83 -25.30 -20.92
C ASP A 207 13.04 -23.98 -20.88
N LYS A 208 12.06 -23.84 -21.79
CA LYS A 208 11.26 -22.62 -21.90
C LYS A 208 10.43 -22.38 -20.64
N GLN A 209 9.92 -23.44 -20.01
CA GLN A 209 9.10 -23.34 -18.81
C GLN A 209 9.90 -22.79 -17.64
N SER A 210 11.14 -23.26 -17.44
CA SER A 210 12.08 -22.72 -16.44
C SER A 210 12.37 -21.24 -16.65
N ALA A 211 12.61 -20.81 -17.90
CA ALA A 211 12.84 -19.42 -18.24
C ALA A 211 11.61 -18.54 -17.93
N GLU A 212 10.41 -19.03 -18.22
CA GLU A 212 9.14 -18.36 -17.91
C GLU A 212 8.90 -18.25 -16.39
N VAL A 213 9.28 -19.25 -15.59
CA VAL A 213 9.19 -19.18 -14.12
C VAL A 213 10.12 -18.11 -13.58
N ILE A 214 11.39 -18.08 -14.02
CA ILE A 214 12.36 -17.04 -13.60
C ILE A 214 11.86 -15.65 -14.00
N ALA A 215 11.35 -15.48 -15.23
CA ALA A 215 10.83 -14.22 -15.72
C ALA A 215 9.65 -13.71 -14.88
N ARG A 216 8.73 -14.58 -14.50
CA ARG A 216 7.59 -14.23 -13.62
C ARG A 216 8.04 -13.82 -12.22
N CYS A 217 8.94 -14.58 -11.62
CA CYS A 217 9.43 -14.30 -10.26
C CYS A 217 10.26 -13.03 -10.16
N SER A 218 10.83 -12.56 -11.28
CA SER A 218 11.61 -11.32 -11.34
C SER A 218 10.76 -10.06 -11.53
N GLU A 219 9.43 -10.18 -11.68
CA GLU A 219 8.47 -9.07 -11.79
C GLU A 219 8.88 -7.97 -12.81
N GLY A 220 9.50 -8.39 -13.92
CA GLY A 220 9.95 -7.48 -14.97
C GLY A 220 11.28 -6.78 -14.70
N SER A 221 12.04 -7.20 -13.67
CA SER A 221 13.38 -6.76 -13.37
C SER A 221 14.42 -7.65 -14.04
N VAL A 222 15.18 -7.11 -14.99
CA VAL A 222 16.27 -7.84 -15.66
C VAL A 222 17.37 -8.23 -14.68
N ARG A 223 17.69 -7.34 -13.73
CA ARG A 223 18.73 -7.59 -12.73
C ARG A 223 18.39 -8.77 -11.83
N ASP A 224 17.14 -8.81 -11.35
CA ASP A 224 16.70 -9.86 -10.45
C ASP A 224 16.57 -11.19 -11.20
N ALA A 225 16.09 -11.18 -12.46
CA ALA A 225 16.06 -12.35 -13.34
C ALA A 225 17.45 -12.98 -13.52
N LEU A 226 18.45 -12.16 -13.80
CA LEU A 226 19.82 -12.64 -13.97
C LEU A 226 20.46 -13.07 -12.65
N SER A 227 20.09 -12.47 -11.51
CA SER A 227 20.55 -12.91 -10.19
C SER A 227 19.93 -14.25 -9.80
N ILE A 228 18.65 -14.46 -10.11
CA ILE A 228 17.99 -15.76 -9.92
C ILE A 228 18.67 -16.80 -10.81
N LEU A 229 18.89 -16.49 -12.08
CA LEU A 229 19.56 -17.38 -13.02
C LEU A 229 20.96 -17.79 -12.52
N ASP A 230 21.75 -16.83 -12.01
CA ASP A 230 23.06 -17.10 -11.40
C ASP A 230 22.97 -18.13 -10.26
N ASN A 231 21.99 -17.98 -9.38
CA ASN A 231 21.77 -18.90 -8.26
C ASN A 231 21.38 -20.30 -8.75
N VAL A 232 20.58 -20.38 -9.82
CA VAL A 232 20.16 -21.67 -10.39
C VAL A 232 21.33 -22.38 -11.08
N ILE A 233 22.14 -21.66 -11.85
CA ILE A 233 23.33 -22.18 -12.54
C ILE A 233 24.35 -22.79 -11.55
N THR A 234 24.51 -22.20 -10.36
CA THR A 234 25.41 -22.74 -9.33
C THR A 234 25.03 -24.14 -8.87
N ARG A 235 23.77 -24.57 -9.07
CA ARG A 235 23.30 -25.91 -8.67
C ARG A 235 23.36 -26.95 -9.79
N SER A 236 23.11 -26.55 -11.04
CA SER A 236 23.07 -27.48 -12.17
C SER A 236 23.29 -26.78 -13.50
N ASP A 237 24.04 -27.44 -14.39
CA ASP A 237 24.23 -27.01 -15.79
C ASP A 237 23.01 -27.32 -16.68
N ASN A 238 22.09 -28.17 -16.20
CA ASN A 238 20.84 -28.50 -16.89
C ASN A 238 19.67 -28.02 -16.03
N ILE A 239 19.09 -26.88 -16.42
CA ILE A 239 18.08 -26.17 -15.64
C ILE A 239 16.69 -26.70 -16.02
N SER A 240 16.05 -27.40 -15.08
CA SER A 240 14.65 -27.83 -15.16
C SER A 240 13.76 -26.97 -14.27
N GLU A 241 12.45 -26.97 -14.52
CA GLU A 241 11.47 -26.22 -13.74
C GLU A 241 11.52 -26.58 -12.24
N ASP A 242 11.75 -27.85 -11.90
CA ASP A 242 11.82 -28.31 -10.51
C ASP A 242 13.00 -27.70 -9.77
N ILE A 243 14.19 -27.62 -10.43
CA ILE A 243 15.38 -26.99 -9.86
C ILE A 243 15.16 -25.49 -9.62
N VAL A 244 14.49 -24.82 -10.57
CA VAL A 244 14.17 -23.39 -10.42
C VAL A 244 13.22 -23.17 -9.24
N LYS A 245 12.20 -23.99 -9.09
CA LYS A 245 11.24 -23.93 -7.98
C LYS A 245 11.94 -24.18 -6.64
N GLU A 246 12.81 -25.18 -6.57
CA GLU A 246 13.58 -25.50 -5.37
C GLU A 246 14.49 -24.32 -4.95
N VAL A 247 15.24 -23.75 -5.90
CA VAL A 247 16.14 -22.61 -5.63
C VAL A 247 15.38 -21.37 -5.17
N LEU A 248 14.21 -21.13 -5.74
CA LEU A 248 13.36 -19.99 -5.39
C LEU A 248 12.50 -20.24 -4.15
N GLY A 249 12.49 -21.46 -3.61
CA GLY A 249 11.60 -21.84 -2.51
C GLY A 249 10.13 -21.70 -2.88
N LEU A 250 9.79 -21.96 -4.15
CA LEU A 250 8.41 -21.90 -4.60
C LEU A 250 7.68 -23.18 -4.24
N SER A 251 6.50 -23.04 -3.66
CA SER A 251 5.63 -24.17 -3.38
C SER A 251 5.11 -24.82 -4.66
N ASP A 252 4.94 -26.14 -4.65
CA ASP A 252 4.16 -26.78 -5.71
C ASP A 252 2.72 -26.26 -5.64
N ILE A 253 2.24 -25.74 -6.73
CA ILE A 253 0.87 -25.21 -6.83
C ILE A 253 -0.18 -26.26 -6.42
N ASN A 254 0.12 -27.54 -6.59
CA ASN A 254 -0.76 -28.62 -6.15
C ASN A 254 -0.90 -28.72 -4.64
N GLU A 255 0.21 -28.52 -3.91
CA GLU A 255 0.21 -28.52 -2.45
C GLU A 255 -0.51 -27.26 -1.91
N ILE A 256 -0.40 -26.12 -2.60
CA ILE A 256 -1.18 -24.92 -2.25
C ILE A 256 -2.68 -25.16 -2.50
N PHE A 257 -3.06 -25.83 -3.59
CA PHE A 257 -4.45 -26.22 -3.81
C PHE A 257 -4.96 -27.16 -2.70
N GLU A 258 -4.14 -28.14 -2.28
CA GLU A 258 -4.47 -29.06 -1.21
C GLU A 258 -4.68 -28.33 0.12
N LEU A 259 -3.76 -27.44 0.49
CA LEU A 259 -3.88 -26.59 1.66
C LEU A 259 -5.16 -25.72 1.62
N PHE A 260 -5.44 -25.10 0.49
CA PHE A 260 -6.62 -24.27 0.29
C PHE A 260 -7.92 -25.09 0.39
N GLU A 261 -7.92 -26.31 -0.12
CA GLU A 261 -9.06 -27.22 -0.05
C GLU A 261 -9.39 -27.58 1.40
N TYR A 262 -8.40 -27.93 2.23
CA TYR A 262 -8.59 -28.18 3.64
C TYR A 262 -9.04 -26.94 4.41
N ILE A 263 -8.55 -25.75 4.06
CA ILE A 263 -9.05 -24.48 4.62
C ILE A 263 -10.55 -24.31 4.32
N CYS A 264 -10.94 -24.52 3.05
CA CYS A 264 -12.34 -24.41 2.63
C CYS A 264 -13.24 -25.49 3.25
N LEU A 265 -12.72 -26.68 3.55
CA LEU A 265 -13.44 -27.77 4.23
C LEU A 265 -13.47 -27.57 5.75
N GLY A 266 -12.71 -26.63 6.31
CA GLY A 266 -12.58 -26.42 7.75
C GLY A 266 -11.82 -27.52 8.48
N ASP A 267 -11.08 -28.36 7.75
CA ASP A 267 -10.26 -29.43 8.34
C ASP A 267 -8.89 -28.86 8.77
N VAL A 268 -8.88 -28.36 10.01
CA VAL A 268 -7.70 -27.74 10.63
C VAL A 268 -6.53 -28.72 10.73
N SER A 269 -6.80 -29.98 11.06
CA SER A 269 -5.74 -30.99 11.27
C SER A 269 -4.98 -31.28 9.98
N SER A 270 -5.71 -31.52 8.88
CA SER A 270 -5.12 -31.77 7.57
C SER A 270 -4.44 -30.51 7.02
N ALA A 271 -5.02 -29.33 7.19
CA ALA A 271 -4.43 -28.07 6.78
C ALA A 271 -3.08 -27.80 7.45
N LEU A 272 -2.98 -28.01 8.76
CA LEU A 272 -1.72 -27.87 9.51
C LEU A 272 -0.69 -28.92 9.09
N THR A 273 -1.10 -30.16 8.83
CA THR A 273 -0.20 -31.22 8.35
C THR A 273 0.44 -30.88 6.98
N VAL A 274 -0.37 -30.33 6.06
CA VAL A 274 0.12 -29.87 4.75
C VAL A 274 1.06 -28.67 4.92
N SER A 275 0.68 -27.72 5.78
CA SER A 275 1.51 -26.56 6.11
C SER A 275 2.89 -26.95 6.67
N ASP A 276 2.93 -27.91 7.60
CA ASP A 276 4.18 -28.44 8.15
C ASP A 276 5.02 -29.14 7.09
N ARG A 277 4.41 -29.95 6.22
CA ARG A 277 5.10 -30.61 5.10
C ARG A 277 5.77 -29.57 4.19
N LEU A 278 5.05 -28.52 3.80
CA LEU A 278 5.57 -27.43 2.98
C LEU A 278 6.74 -26.70 3.67
N PHE A 279 6.62 -26.44 4.96
CA PHE A 279 7.70 -25.83 5.73
C PHE A 279 8.94 -26.72 5.80
N PHE A 280 8.79 -28.01 6.06
CA PHE A 280 9.92 -28.97 6.07
C PHE A 280 10.58 -29.13 4.70
N ASN A 281 9.85 -28.87 3.61
CA ASN A 281 10.39 -28.80 2.25
C ASN A 281 11.17 -27.47 2.00
N GLY A 282 11.31 -26.60 3.01
CA GLY A 282 12.12 -25.37 2.95
C GLY A 282 11.37 -24.14 2.47
N ILE A 283 10.03 -24.19 2.36
CA ILE A 283 9.22 -23.05 1.92
C ILE A 283 8.95 -22.13 3.12
N ALA A 284 9.28 -20.85 2.98
CA ALA A 284 9.04 -19.86 4.01
C ALA A 284 7.53 -19.58 4.21
N PHE A 285 7.08 -19.36 5.45
CA PHE A 285 5.68 -19.04 5.74
C PHE A 285 5.19 -17.76 5.04
N GLU A 286 6.08 -16.78 4.86
CA GLU A 286 5.78 -15.59 4.06
C GLU A 286 5.43 -15.95 2.61
N GLN A 287 6.17 -16.89 2.01
CA GLN A 287 5.90 -17.35 0.64
C GLN A 287 4.59 -18.12 0.56
N LEU A 288 4.30 -19.01 1.52
CA LEU A 288 3.01 -19.72 1.59
C LEU A 288 1.83 -18.75 1.69
N GLY A 289 1.98 -17.70 2.50
CA GLY A 289 0.97 -16.65 2.59
C GLY A 289 0.74 -15.94 1.25
N LYS A 290 1.81 -15.58 0.53
CA LYS A 290 1.73 -14.97 -0.82
C LYS A 290 1.05 -15.91 -1.82
N ASP A 291 1.41 -17.19 -1.79
CA ASP A 291 0.85 -18.17 -2.73
C ASP A 291 -0.64 -18.41 -2.50
N LEU A 292 -1.10 -18.46 -1.24
CA LEU A 292 -2.53 -18.51 -0.90
C LEU A 292 -3.27 -17.24 -1.36
N MET A 293 -2.69 -16.06 -1.16
CA MET A 293 -3.26 -14.81 -1.63
C MET A 293 -3.36 -14.77 -3.15
N ASN A 294 -2.31 -15.20 -3.87
CA ASN A 294 -2.32 -15.29 -5.32
C ASN A 294 -3.41 -16.25 -5.81
N LEU A 295 -3.59 -17.39 -5.14
CA LEU A 295 -4.65 -18.34 -5.47
C LEU A 295 -6.05 -17.71 -5.33
N LEU A 296 -6.32 -17.04 -4.21
CA LEU A 296 -7.59 -16.33 -3.99
C LEU A 296 -7.83 -15.27 -5.07
N TYR A 297 -6.81 -14.51 -5.43
CA TYR A 297 -6.87 -13.52 -6.50
C TYR A 297 -7.22 -14.16 -7.86
N TYR A 298 -6.59 -15.27 -8.21
CA TYR A 298 -6.89 -15.97 -9.48
C TYR A 298 -8.32 -16.53 -9.49
N ILE A 299 -8.80 -17.07 -8.36
CA ILE A 299 -10.18 -17.56 -8.24
C ILE A 299 -11.16 -16.40 -8.42
N ALA A 300 -10.92 -15.26 -7.78
CA ALA A 300 -11.74 -14.05 -7.92
C ALA A 300 -11.78 -13.55 -9.37
N ARG A 301 -10.62 -13.44 -10.03
CA ARG A 301 -10.54 -13.00 -11.43
C ARG A 301 -11.30 -13.91 -12.39
N VAL A 302 -11.16 -15.22 -12.23
CA VAL A 302 -11.89 -16.20 -13.08
C VAL A 302 -13.39 -16.10 -12.85
N LYS A 303 -13.83 -15.80 -11.62
CA LYS A 303 -15.26 -15.66 -11.29
C LYS A 303 -15.88 -14.40 -11.88
N THR A 304 -15.10 -13.36 -12.14
CA THR A 304 -15.54 -12.09 -12.75
C THR A 304 -15.46 -12.03 -14.28
N ASP A 305 -15.39 -13.18 -14.97
CA ASP A 305 -15.35 -13.29 -16.44
C ASP A 305 -14.16 -12.64 -17.16
N PHE A 306 -13.04 -12.45 -16.47
CA PHE A 306 -11.81 -11.99 -17.13
C PHE A 306 -11.27 -13.02 -18.13
N SER A 307 -10.71 -12.54 -19.23
CA SER A 307 -10.17 -13.40 -20.28
C SER A 307 -9.14 -14.39 -19.72
N LYS A 308 -9.40 -15.66 -19.89
CA LYS A 308 -8.64 -16.79 -19.31
C LYS A 308 -7.17 -16.81 -19.74
N ASN A 309 -6.81 -16.12 -20.82
CA ASN A 309 -5.47 -16.10 -21.39
C ASN A 309 -4.50 -15.13 -20.69
N GLU A 310 -5.01 -14.22 -19.85
CA GLU A 310 -4.18 -13.18 -19.19
C GLU A 310 -3.68 -13.60 -17.79
N ILE A 311 -4.10 -14.77 -17.29
CA ILE A 311 -3.84 -15.15 -15.89
C ILE A 311 -2.44 -15.75 -15.69
N GLY A 312 -1.74 -16.15 -16.77
CA GLY A 312 -0.36 -16.67 -16.72
C GLY A 312 -0.20 -18.02 -15.97
N LEU A 313 -1.29 -18.74 -15.71
CA LEU A 313 -1.27 -20.06 -15.09
C LEU A 313 -1.14 -21.15 -16.16
N ASN A 314 -0.49 -22.26 -15.81
CA ASN A 314 -0.49 -23.44 -16.66
C ASN A 314 -1.91 -24.02 -16.81
N GLN A 315 -2.17 -24.80 -17.87
CA GLN A 315 -3.51 -25.31 -18.17
C GLN A 315 -4.12 -26.16 -17.04
N PHE A 316 -3.29 -26.87 -16.29
CA PHE A 316 -3.75 -27.71 -15.17
C PHE A 316 -4.22 -26.85 -13.99
N ALA A 317 -3.41 -25.88 -13.57
CA ALA A 317 -3.77 -24.94 -12.50
C ALA A 317 -5.01 -24.11 -12.88
N LEU A 318 -5.11 -23.67 -14.13
CA LEU A 318 -6.28 -22.95 -14.63
C LEU A 318 -7.57 -23.77 -14.53
N LYS A 319 -7.52 -25.07 -14.88
CA LYS A 319 -8.68 -25.96 -14.71
C LYS A 319 -9.13 -26.07 -13.25
N LYS A 320 -8.19 -26.21 -12.31
CA LYS A 320 -8.50 -26.25 -10.86
C LYS A 320 -9.10 -24.91 -10.40
N VAL A 321 -8.50 -23.78 -10.76
CA VAL A 321 -9.01 -22.44 -10.41
C VAL A 321 -10.44 -22.24 -10.94
N ILE A 322 -10.73 -22.66 -12.19
CA ILE A 322 -12.09 -22.63 -12.77
C ILE A 322 -13.06 -23.53 -11.96
N ALA A 323 -12.60 -24.68 -11.49
CA ALA A 323 -13.43 -25.56 -10.67
C ALA A 323 -13.78 -24.93 -9.32
N TYR A 324 -12.79 -24.28 -8.65
CA TYR A 324 -13.02 -23.56 -7.40
C TYR A 324 -13.88 -22.31 -7.58
N SER A 325 -13.68 -21.53 -8.64
CA SER A 325 -14.49 -20.34 -8.92
C SER A 325 -15.99 -20.63 -9.07
N LYS A 326 -16.34 -21.85 -9.47
CA LYS A 326 -17.74 -22.31 -9.55
C LYS A 326 -18.30 -22.79 -8.22
N LYS A 327 -17.45 -23.30 -7.31
CA LYS A 327 -17.86 -23.88 -6.04
C LYS A 327 -17.93 -22.88 -4.90
N ILE A 328 -17.07 -21.86 -4.91
CA ILE A 328 -16.91 -20.90 -3.80
C ILE A 328 -17.63 -19.61 -4.15
N GLU A 329 -18.48 -19.10 -3.27
CA GLU A 329 -19.17 -17.83 -3.45
C GLU A 329 -18.19 -16.64 -3.34
N MET A 330 -18.52 -15.51 -3.99
CA MET A 330 -17.62 -14.35 -4.07
C MET A 330 -17.38 -13.70 -2.71
N ASP A 331 -18.40 -13.67 -1.87
CA ASP A 331 -18.31 -13.12 -0.51
C ASP A 331 -17.37 -13.91 0.40
N VAL A 332 -17.31 -15.25 0.24
CA VAL A 332 -16.32 -16.10 0.93
C VAL A 332 -14.90 -15.76 0.47
N ILE A 333 -14.70 -15.62 -0.85
CA ILE A 333 -13.40 -15.26 -1.41
C ILE A 333 -12.93 -13.90 -0.87
N MET A 334 -13.83 -12.91 -0.84
CA MET A 334 -13.50 -11.57 -0.34
C MET A 334 -13.17 -11.56 1.15
N ARG A 335 -13.91 -12.30 1.97
CA ARG A 335 -13.61 -12.46 3.41
C ARG A 335 -12.25 -13.13 3.64
N LEU A 336 -11.97 -14.22 2.92
CA LEU A 336 -10.67 -14.89 3.02
C LEU A 336 -9.54 -13.97 2.58
N TRP A 337 -9.73 -13.20 1.51
CA TRP A 337 -8.75 -12.22 1.04
C TRP A 337 -8.45 -11.13 2.09
N GLU A 338 -9.47 -10.52 2.68
CA GLU A 338 -9.32 -9.49 3.70
C GLU A 338 -8.58 -10.01 4.93
N LEU A 339 -8.93 -11.22 5.38
CA LEU A 339 -8.26 -11.85 6.50
C LEU A 339 -6.82 -12.22 6.19
N MET A 340 -6.56 -12.76 4.98
CA MET A 340 -5.20 -13.09 4.57
C MET A 340 -4.29 -11.85 4.52
N GLN A 341 -4.80 -10.70 4.08
CA GLN A 341 -4.02 -9.45 4.13
C GLN A 341 -3.60 -9.09 5.57
N LYS A 342 -4.53 -9.14 6.52
CA LYS A 342 -4.24 -8.88 7.95
C LYS A 342 -3.23 -9.89 8.51
N TYR A 343 -3.43 -11.18 8.22
CA TYR A 343 -2.55 -12.24 8.72
C TYR A 343 -1.17 -12.18 8.09
N PHE A 344 -1.06 -11.79 6.83
CA PHE A 344 0.22 -11.58 6.17
C PHE A 344 1.04 -10.49 6.85
N GLU A 345 0.40 -9.39 7.26
CA GLU A 345 1.07 -8.35 8.04
C GLU A 345 1.44 -8.84 9.46
N GLU A 346 0.59 -9.64 10.11
CA GLU A 346 0.87 -10.23 11.42
C GLU A 346 2.08 -11.17 11.37
N ILE A 347 2.15 -12.05 10.37
CA ILE A 347 3.26 -13.00 10.15
C ILE A 347 4.58 -12.25 9.98
N ASN A 348 4.60 -11.19 9.15
CA ASN A 348 5.81 -10.42 8.88
C ASN A 348 6.33 -9.62 10.09
N LYS A 349 5.42 -9.23 11.01
CA LYS A 349 5.75 -8.49 12.23
C LYS A 349 5.97 -9.40 13.44
N SER A 350 5.64 -10.68 13.33
CA SER A 350 5.69 -11.63 14.46
C SER A 350 7.12 -12.08 14.78
N TYR A 351 7.40 -12.23 16.07
CA TYR A 351 8.65 -12.85 16.54
C TYR A 351 8.72 -14.35 16.15
N ASP A 352 7.59 -15.06 16.15
CA ASP A 352 7.47 -16.47 15.77
C ASP A 352 6.53 -16.60 14.57
N GLN A 353 7.09 -16.53 13.39
CA GLN A 353 6.35 -16.59 12.13
C GLN A 353 5.57 -17.90 11.97
N ARG A 354 6.13 -19.03 12.48
CA ARG A 354 5.47 -20.35 12.42
C ARG A 354 4.15 -20.33 13.18
N LYS A 355 4.17 -19.97 14.47
CA LYS A 355 2.96 -19.92 15.28
C LYS A 355 1.93 -18.94 14.74
N SER A 356 2.38 -17.80 14.23
CA SER A 356 1.52 -16.80 13.64
C SER A 356 0.84 -17.33 12.37
N PHE A 357 1.57 -18.08 11.53
CA PHE A 357 1.01 -18.71 10.34
C PHE A 357 0.03 -19.83 10.69
N GLU A 358 0.39 -20.74 11.60
CA GLU A 358 -0.49 -21.81 12.07
C GLU A 358 -1.80 -21.25 12.63
N MET A 359 -1.73 -20.20 13.47
CA MET A 359 -2.92 -19.50 13.98
C MET A 359 -3.75 -18.86 12.87
N SER A 360 -3.11 -18.36 11.82
CA SER A 360 -3.82 -17.81 10.67
C SER A 360 -4.58 -18.89 9.90
N ILE A 361 -3.96 -20.05 9.68
CA ILE A 361 -4.63 -21.20 9.05
C ILE A 361 -5.83 -21.66 9.88
N ILE A 362 -5.67 -21.79 11.20
CA ILE A 362 -6.77 -22.16 12.10
C ILE A 362 -7.94 -21.17 11.94
N ARG A 363 -7.67 -19.86 12.03
CA ARG A 363 -8.70 -18.82 11.87
C ARG A 363 -9.37 -18.87 10.50
N LEU A 364 -8.63 -19.09 9.42
CA LEU A 364 -9.17 -19.21 8.07
C LEU A 364 -10.11 -20.41 7.93
N CYS A 365 -9.75 -21.56 8.47
CA CYS A 365 -10.61 -22.76 8.48
C CYS A 365 -11.95 -22.49 9.17
N PHE A 366 -11.94 -21.79 10.31
CA PHE A 366 -13.19 -21.44 11.00
C PHE A 366 -14.04 -20.44 10.23
N VAL A 367 -13.40 -19.40 9.64
CA VAL A 367 -14.12 -18.34 8.94
C VAL A 367 -14.71 -18.79 7.61
N ALA A 368 -14.07 -19.74 6.93
CA ALA A 368 -14.59 -20.31 5.68
C ALA A 368 -15.98 -20.97 5.87
N HIS A 369 -16.31 -21.42 7.09
CA HIS A 369 -17.57 -22.09 7.42
C HIS A 369 -18.64 -21.18 8.05
N ILE A 370 -18.33 -19.91 8.33
CA ILE A 370 -19.33 -18.99 8.89
C ILE A 370 -20.34 -18.64 7.79
N PRO A 371 -21.63 -19.00 7.96
CA PRO A 371 -22.65 -18.65 6.97
C PRO A 371 -22.78 -17.12 6.88
N THR A 372 -23.05 -16.63 5.67
CA THR A 372 -23.30 -15.21 5.47
C THR A 372 -24.56 -14.78 6.25
N PRO A 373 -24.69 -13.51 6.65
CA PRO A 373 -25.93 -12.99 7.23
C PRO A 373 -27.14 -13.25 6.33
N PHE A 374 -26.94 -13.28 5.02
CA PHE A 374 -27.98 -13.57 4.03
C PHE A 374 -28.37 -15.06 3.99
N GLU A 375 -27.44 -15.98 4.11
CA GLU A 375 -27.70 -17.42 4.20
C GLU A 375 -28.37 -17.79 5.53
N SER A 376 -27.96 -17.12 6.63
CA SER A 376 -28.58 -17.29 7.95
C SER A 376 -30.04 -16.83 7.95
N THR A 377 -30.36 -15.73 7.27
CA THR A 377 -31.73 -15.27 7.07
C THR A 377 -32.52 -16.18 6.14
N LYS A 378 -31.92 -16.71 5.10
CA LYS A 378 -32.58 -17.65 4.18
C LYS A 378 -32.92 -18.97 4.86
N LYS A 379 -31.99 -19.56 5.62
CA LYS A 379 -32.26 -20.75 6.44
C LYS A 379 -33.39 -20.52 7.47
N ASN A 380 -33.40 -19.38 8.15
CA ASN A 380 -34.45 -19.04 9.08
C ASN A 380 -35.84 -18.89 8.40
N ILE A 381 -35.87 -18.35 7.17
CA ILE A 381 -37.11 -18.24 6.37
C ILE A 381 -37.57 -19.61 5.90
N ASP A 382 -36.69 -20.49 5.49
CA ASP A 382 -37.02 -21.84 5.04
C ASP A 382 -37.43 -22.76 6.23
N ASP A 383 -36.80 -22.58 7.40
CA ASP A 383 -37.20 -23.24 8.65
C ASP A 383 -38.58 -22.75 9.19
N LEU A 384 -38.92 -21.48 8.97
CA LEU A 384 -40.23 -20.93 9.29
C LEU A 384 -41.30 -21.47 8.34
N LYS A 385 -40.99 -21.56 7.05
CA LYS A 385 -41.91 -22.15 6.04
C LYS A 385 -42.12 -23.64 6.23
N SER A 386 -41.14 -24.37 6.74
CA SER A 386 -41.28 -25.82 7.06
C SER A 386 -42.06 -26.08 8.35
N LYS A 387 -42.21 -25.11 9.25
CA LYS A 387 -43.00 -25.20 10.47
C LYS A 387 -44.48 -24.79 10.31
N GLU A 388 -44.83 -24.08 9.23
CA GLU A 388 -46.22 -23.73 8.91
C GLU A 388 -46.98 -24.84 8.15
N GLY A 389 -46.35 -25.96 7.84
CA GLY A 389 -46.90 -27.07 7.05
C GLY A 389 -47.61 -28.19 7.82
N SER A 390 -47.95 -28.06 9.13
CA SER A 390 -48.65 -29.12 9.87
C SER A 390 -49.65 -28.57 10.90
N VAL A 391 -50.74 -27.99 10.43
CA VAL A 391 -51.97 -27.87 11.21
C VAL A 391 -53.08 -28.52 10.38
N PRO A 392 -53.74 -29.57 10.86
CA PRO A 392 -54.88 -30.18 10.17
C PRO A 392 -56.09 -29.27 10.31
N ILE A 393 -56.60 -28.74 9.21
CA ILE A 393 -57.89 -28.06 9.16
C ILE A 393 -58.96 -29.12 9.03
N ASN A 394 -59.82 -29.26 10.04
CA ASN A 394 -61.07 -29.98 9.96
C ASN A 394 -62.08 -29.14 9.17
N ASP A 395 -62.59 -29.73 8.10
CA ASP A 395 -63.75 -29.26 7.37
C ASP A 395 -65.00 -29.27 8.26
N SER A 396 -65.65 -28.13 8.41
CA SER A 396 -67.10 -28.03 8.35
C SER A 396 -67.54 -26.58 8.37
N ASP A 397 -68.44 -26.32 7.43
CA ASP A 397 -69.40 -25.22 7.27
C ASP A 397 -69.17 -24.12 6.25
N VAL A 398 -69.79 -24.46 5.19
CA VAL A 398 -70.28 -23.75 4.01
C VAL A 398 -71.25 -22.62 4.39
N LYS A 399 -71.19 -21.48 3.81
CA LYS A 399 -72.15 -20.84 2.90
C LYS A 399 -71.97 -19.32 2.74
N ASN A 400 -71.87 -19.00 1.46
CA ASN A 400 -72.44 -17.84 0.74
C ASN A 400 -72.39 -16.44 1.34
N GLU A 401 -71.76 -15.52 0.61
CA GLU A 401 -72.50 -14.58 -0.24
C GLU A 401 -71.60 -13.78 -1.16
N LYS A 402 -72.13 -13.67 -2.39
CA LYS A 402 -71.62 -12.89 -3.52
C LYS A 402 -71.92 -11.40 -3.28
N ASN A 403 -71.06 -10.51 -3.64
CA ASN A 403 -71.21 -9.51 -4.70
C ASN A 403 -70.47 -8.18 -4.45
N LYS A 404 -69.91 -7.75 -5.55
CA LYS A 404 -69.81 -6.44 -6.16
C LYS A 404 -68.64 -5.50 -5.84
N ASN A 405 -67.82 -5.44 -6.88
CA ASN A 405 -67.31 -4.25 -7.57
C ASN A 405 -67.39 -2.92 -6.83
N GLN A 406 -66.26 -2.27 -6.68
CA GLN A 406 -65.95 -0.99 -7.42
C GLN A 406 -64.68 -0.38 -6.84
N ASN A 407 -63.71 -0.13 -7.73
CA ASN A 407 -62.73 0.93 -7.52
C ASN A 407 -63.47 2.26 -7.41
N PRO A 408 -63.04 3.22 -6.65
CA PRO A 408 -62.28 4.28 -7.27
C PRO A 408 -61.07 4.81 -6.47
N GLU A 409 -60.17 5.39 -7.26
CA GLU A 409 -59.12 6.32 -6.87
C GLU A 409 -59.62 7.38 -5.87
N ASN A 410 -58.82 7.67 -4.86
CA ASN A 410 -58.35 9.02 -4.55
C ASN A 410 -57.63 9.12 -3.21
N GLU A 411 -56.46 9.76 -3.30
CA GLU A 411 -55.90 10.73 -2.36
C GLU A 411 -56.06 10.51 -0.86
N GLY A 412 -54.94 10.24 -0.22
CA GLY A 412 -54.75 10.36 1.20
C GLY A 412 -53.29 10.66 1.51
N LYS A 413 -52.88 11.91 1.30
CA LYS A 413 -51.66 12.45 1.93
C LYS A 413 -51.84 12.37 3.43
N GLU A 414 -51.14 11.48 4.10
CA GLU A 414 -50.90 11.57 5.53
C GLU A 414 -49.44 11.96 5.80
N GLN A 415 -49.40 13.10 6.43
CA GLN A 415 -48.34 13.88 6.98
C GLN A 415 -47.37 13.05 7.80
N PHE A 416 -46.12 12.95 7.34
CA PHE A 416 -44.98 12.66 8.23
C PHE A 416 -44.73 13.94 9.05
N LYS A 417 -45.05 13.87 10.33
CA LYS A 417 -44.66 14.88 11.32
C LYS A 417 -43.16 14.75 11.60
N THR A 418 -42.44 15.75 11.18
CA THR A 418 -41.14 16.16 11.63
C THR A 418 -41.07 16.20 13.14
N TYR A 419 -40.22 15.39 13.75
CA TYR A 419 -39.81 15.53 15.15
C TYR A 419 -38.61 16.48 15.21
N GLU A 420 -38.89 17.77 15.10
CA GLU A 420 -38.02 18.80 15.64
C GLU A 420 -38.39 19.07 17.09
N ASN A 421 -37.35 19.17 17.94
CA ASN A 421 -37.36 19.70 19.29
C ASN A 421 -38.07 18.90 20.38
N LEU A 422 -37.29 17.99 20.99
CA LEU A 422 -37.48 17.67 22.42
C LEU A 422 -36.31 18.25 23.23
N ALA A 423 -36.40 19.56 23.44
CA ALA A 423 -35.69 20.24 24.52
C ALA A 423 -36.27 19.71 25.83
N LEU A 424 -35.43 19.06 26.62
CA LEU A 424 -35.74 18.59 27.96
C LEU A 424 -36.02 19.81 28.88
N GLN A 425 -37.27 19.98 29.29
CA GLN A 425 -37.59 20.80 30.47
C GLN A 425 -37.29 19.96 31.74
N PRO A 426 -36.54 20.50 32.69
CA PRO A 426 -36.21 19.80 33.93
C PRO A 426 -37.39 19.87 34.90
N LYS A 427 -37.84 18.71 35.40
CA LYS A 427 -38.67 18.67 36.59
C LYS A 427 -37.83 19.03 37.82
N THR A 428 -38.22 20.12 38.45
CA THR A 428 -37.75 20.68 39.70
C THR A 428 -37.70 19.64 40.83
N LEU A 429 -36.48 19.41 41.36
CA LEU A 429 -36.28 19.07 42.76
C LEU A 429 -35.13 19.96 43.26
N THR A 430 -35.45 20.68 44.32
CA THR A 430 -34.65 21.69 45.01
C THR A 430 -33.43 21.07 45.67
N SER A 431 -32.22 21.45 45.26
CA SER A 431 -31.02 21.57 46.06
C SER A 431 -29.92 22.33 45.30
N ASP A 432 -29.35 23.34 45.94
CA ASP A 432 -28.16 24.09 45.73
C ASP A 432 -27.84 24.73 44.37
N LYS A 433 -28.09 26.01 44.32
CA LYS A 433 -27.73 26.94 43.22
C LYS A 433 -26.23 27.02 42.89
N SER A 434 -25.34 26.51 43.74
CA SER A 434 -23.89 26.54 43.53
C SER A 434 -23.32 25.37 42.70
N GLU A 435 -23.95 24.21 42.71
CA GLU A 435 -23.52 23.08 41.92
C GLU A 435 -23.97 23.17 40.45
N LYS A 436 -25.22 23.61 40.18
CA LYS A 436 -25.72 23.81 38.83
C LYS A 436 -24.90 24.78 38.00
N VAL A 437 -24.39 25.87 38.59
CA VAL A 437 -23.58 26.85 37.86
C VAL A 437 -22.19 26.29 37.51
N LYS A 438 -21.70 25.30 38.25
CA LYS A 438 -20.44 24.62 37.91
C LYS A 438 -20.63 23.58 36.80
N GLU A 439 -21.70 22.78 36.85
CA GLU A 439 -22.02 21.81 35.81
C GLU A 439 -22.28 22.45 34.44
N ASP A 440 -23.03 23.56 34.41
CA ASP A 440 -23.30 24.29 33.15
C ASP A 440 -22.02 24.91 32.53
N LYS A 441 -21.05 25.35 33.34
CA LYS A 441 -19.75 25.85 32.88
C LYS A 441 -18.86 24.73 32.36
N GLU A 442 -18.84 23.57 33.01
CA GLU A 442 -18.06 22.41 32.60
C GLU A 442 -18.57 21.83 31.27
N ILE A 443 -19.88 21.75 31.09
CA ILE A 443 -20.50 21.29 29.84
C ILE A 443 -20.17 22.25 28.69
N SER A 444 -20.23 23.55 28.92
CA SER A 444 -19.87 24.57 27.93
C SER A 444 -18.37 24.49 27.54
N MET A 445 -17.48 24.30 28.50
CA MET A 445 -16.04 24.15 28.26
C MET A 445 -15.71 22.90 27.45
N LEU A 446 -16.34 21.77 27.75
CA LEU A 446 -16.16 20.51 27.01
C LEU A 446 -16.62 20.66 25.55
N PHE A 447 -17.74 21.32 25.32
CA PHE A 447 -18.26 21.56 23.97
C PHE A 447 -17.34 22.44 23.12
N GLU A 448 -16.75 23.47 23.70
CA GLU A 448 -15.79 24.32 22.99
C GLU A 448 -14.46 23.59 22.74
N TYR A 449 -14.03 22.71 23.65
CA TYR A 449 -12.86 21.88 23.45
C TYR A 449 -13.07 20.85 22.33
N GLU A 450 -14.23 20.21 22.27
CA GLU A 450 -14.65 19.29 21.20
C GLU A 450 -14.58 19.99 19.83
N LYS A 451 -15.10 21.20 19.72
CA LYS A 451 -15.02 22.00 18.47
C LYS A 451 -13.57 22.34 18.07
N LEU A 452 -12.68 22.59 19.02
CA LEU A 452 -11.26 22.85 18.73
C LEU A 452 -10.58 21.60 18.19
N VAL A 453 -10.84 20.44 18.79
CA VAL A 453 -10.27 19.15 18.34
C VAL A 453 -10.80 18.80 16.94
N ASP A 454 -12.09 19.00 16.65
CA ASP A 454 -12.66 18.81 15.31
C ASP A 454 -12.04 19.73 14.25
N LYS A 455 -11.72 20.96 14.60
CA LYS A 455 -11.01 21.87 13.68
C LYS A 455 -9.60 21.36 13.36
N ILE A 456 -8.87 20.87 14.36
CA ILE A 456 -7.54 20.29 14.19
C ILE A 456 -7.60 19.06 13.30
N GLU A 457 -8.61 18.22 13.47
CA GLU A 457 -8.81 17.01 12.65
C GLU A 457 -9.08 17.36 11.19
N LYS A 458 -9.90 18.37 10.92
CA LYS A 458 -10.18 18.91 9.57
C LYS A 458 -8.95 19.49 8.88
N MET A 459 -7.92 19.90 9.62
CA MET A 459 -6.63 20.34 9.09
C MET A 459 -5.67 19.18 8.78
N SER A 460 -6.14 17.92 8.90
CA SER A 460 -5.37 16.69 8.68
C SER A 460 -4.23 16.45 9.68
N GLU A 461 -4.26 17.10 10.84
CA GLU A 461 -3.32 16.90 11.94
C GLU A 461 -3.79 15.77 12.87
N PHE A 462 -4.03 14.59 12.29
CA PHE A 462 -4.59 13.41 12.97
C PHE A 462 -3.81 12.96 14.20
N PHE A 463 -2.50 13.11 14.21
CA PHE A 463 -1.67 12.73 15.35
C PHE A 463 -1.96 13.59 16.58
N ILE A 464 -2.11 14.91 16.41
CA ILE A 464 -2.38 15.86 17.50
C ILE A 464 -3.82 15.70 17.98
N SER A 465 -4.79 15.60 17.05
CA SER A 465 -6.19 15.33 17.36
C SER A 465 -6.35 14.06 18.19
N HIS A 466 -5.74 12.93 17.75
CA HIS A 466 -5.77 11.66 18.48
C HIS A 466 -5.22 11.78 19.91
N HIS A 467 -4.10 12.46 20.10
CA HIS A 467 -3.54 12.66 21.43
C HIS A 467 -4.43 13.51 22.33
N LEU A 468 -5.02 14.61 21.81
CA LEU A 468 -5.94 15.46 22.55
C LEU A 468 -7.22 14.73 22.95
N THR A 469 -7.67 13.78 22.13
CA THR A 469 -8.88 12.98 22.36
C THR A 469 -8.67 11.88 23.41
N HIS A 470 -7.51 11.16 23.35
CA HIS A 470 -7.30 9.92 24.11
C HIS A 470 -6.38 10.07 25.32
N ASN A 471 -5.39 10.96 25.27
CA ASN A 471 -4.31 10.97 26.25
C ASN A 471 -4.34 12.19 27.20
N PHE A 472 -5.21 13.14 26.93
CA PHE A 472 -5.34 14.33 27.75
C PHE A 472 -6.75 14.51 28.31
N LYS A 473 -6.82 14.93 29.57
CA LYS A 473 -8.03 15.42 30.24
C LYS A 473 -7.98 16.94 30.25
N ILE A 474 -9.07 17.60 29.89
CA ILE A 474 -9.16 19.05 29.96
C ILE A 474 -9.32 19.48 31.43
N VAL A 475 -8.57 20.50 31.83
CA VAL A 475 -8.64 21.11 33.16
C VAL A 475 -9.24 22.49 33.07
N SER A 476 -8.75 23.33 32.15
CA SER A 476 -9.34 24.65 31.88
C SER A 476 -9.17 25.04 30.41
N LEU A 477 -10.13 25.78 29.90
CA LEU A 477 -10.13 26.37 28.56
C LEU A 477 -10.60 27.81 28.62
N LYS A 478 -9.76 28.73 28.15
CA LYS A 478 -10.12 30.12 27.92
C LYS A 478 -9.89 30.44 26.46
N LEU A 479 -10.99 30.73 25.75
CA LEU A 479 -10.95 31.16 24.36
C LEU A 479 -10.47 32.60 24.25
N PRO A 480 -9.74 33.00 23.20
CA PRO A 480 -9.39 34.39 22.94
C PRO A 480 -10.65 35.19 22.61
N GLU A 481 -10.83 36.33 23.27
CA GLU A 481 -11.98 37.22 23.04
C GLU A 481 -11.78 38.11 21.81
N ASP A 482 -10.51 38.45 21.50
CA ASP A 482 -10.09 39.26 20.35
C ASP A 482 -8.84 38.66 19.69
N ASN A 483 -8.53 39.05 18.44
CA ASN A 483 -7.32 38.61 17.70
C ASN A 483 -5.97 38.96 18.40
N ASN A 484 -5.99 39.84 19.41
CA ASN A 484 -4.82 40.22 20.21
C ASN A 484 -4.76 39.49 21.57
N ASP A 485 -5.83 38.77 21.95
CA ASP A 485 -5.87 37.99 23.18
C ASP A 485 -5.27 36.58 22.98
N ARG A 486 -4.85 35.94 24.07
CA ARG A 486 -4.24 34.63 24.07
C ARG A 486 -5.22 33.58 24.58
N GLY A 487 -5.42 32.52 23.81
CA GLY A 487 -6.11 31.34 24.31
C GLY A 487 -5.26 30.61 25.36
N ILE A 488 -5.88 30.08 26.41
CA ILE A 488 -5.21 29.28 27.44
C ILE A 488 -5.88 27.91 27.47
N LEU A 489 -5.06 26.85 27.34
CA LEU A 489 -5.51 25.45 27.42
C LEU A 489 -4.65 24.71 28.44
N GLU A 490 -5.28 24.30 29.55
CA GLU A 490 -4.65 23.49 30.57
C GLU A 490 -5.12 22.05 30.48
N LEU A 491 -4.18 21.13 30.34
CA LEU A 491 -4.42 19.72 30.11
C LEU A 491 -3.78 18.89 31.22
N GLN A 492 -4.43 17.80 31.62
CA GLN A 492 -3.84 16.77 32.47
C GLN A 492 -3.44 15.58 31.60
N ASN A 493 -2.18 15.16 31.67
CA ASN A 493 -1.70 13.96 30.99
C ASN A 493 -2.05 12.70 31.76
N ILE A 494 -2.54 11.67 31.06
CA ILE A 494 -2.86 10.36 31.65
C ILE A 494 -1.67 9.41 31.55
N LEU A 495 -0.78 9.60 30.56
CA LEU A 495 0.38 8.74 30.36
C LEU A 495 1.46 9.11 31.39
N GLU A 496 1.97 8.10 32.11
CA GLU A 496 3.07 8.27 33.09
C GLU A 496 4.42 8.67 32.47
N LYS A 497 4.51 8.75 31.13
CA LYS A 497 5.74 9.15 30.42
C LYS A 497 5.80 10.66 30.25
N ASN A 498 6.96 11.23 30.58
CA ASN A 498 7.27 12.65 30.32
C ASN A 498 7.02 12.98 28.84
N ILE A 499 6.05 13.84 28.60
CA ILE A 499 5.78 14.38 27.28
C ILE A 499 6.95 15.27 26.90
N LYS A 500 7.55 15.06 25.72
CA LYS A 500 8.63 15.90 25.20
C LYS A 500 8.08 17.33 25.04
N GLU A 501 8.80 18.32 25.53
CA GLU A 501 8.46 19.76 25.42
C GLU A 501 8.07 20.17 23.98
N ASN A 502 8.64 19.55 22.99
CA ASN A 502 8.29 19.74 21.58
C ASN A 502 6.82 19.43 21.21
N MET A 503 6.09 18.65 22.01
CA MET A 503 4.70 18.30 21.71
C MET A 503 3.74 19.42 22.10
N LEU A 504 3.94 20.02 23.26
CA LEU A 504 3.13 21.17 23.72
C LEU A 504 3.27 22.37 22.79
N TRP A 505 4.49 22.60 22.34
CA TRP A 505 4.76 23.65 21.36
C TRP A 505 4.04 23.36 20.03
N LYS A 506 4.02 22.11 19.56
CA LYS A 506 3.27 21.72 18.35
C LYS A 506 1.77 21.92 18.52
N VAL A 507 1.20 21.51 19.66
CA VAL A 507 -0.22 21.72 19.95
C VAL A 507 -0.57 23.21 19.94
N SER A 508 0.26 24.06 20.58
CA SER A 508 0.09 25.51 20.59
C SER A 508 0.12 26.10 19.17
N LYS A 509 1.04 25.64 18.32
CA LYS A 509 1.17 26.12 16.95
C LYS A 509 -0.01 25.70 16.06
N VAL A 510 -0.48 24.45 16.18
CA VAL A 510 -1.64 23.96 15.43
C VAL A 510 -2.93 24.65 15.88
N LEU A 511 -3.08 24.93 17.17
CA LEU A 511 -4.19 25.75 17.68
C LEU A 511 -4.13 27.20 17.15
N GLU A 512 -2.95 27.78 17.03
CA GLU A 512 -2.76 29.10 16.42
C GLU A 512 -3.16 29.08 14.93
N GLU A 513 -2.75 28.06 14.19
CA GLU A 513 -3.14 27.89 12.78
C GLU A 513 -4.65 27.65 12.61
N ALA A 514 -5.29 26.90 13.54
CA ALA A 514 -6.72 26.61 13.50
C ALA A 514 -7.62 27.79 13.91
N THR A 515 -7.15 28.68 14.77
CA THR A 515 -7.98 29.75 15.36
C THR A 515 -7.55 31.16 14.95
N GLY A 516 -6.34 31.33 14.41
CA GLY A 516 -5.76 32.63 14.08
C GLY A 516 -5.25 33.44 15.28
N SER A 517 -5.31 32.88 16.50
CA SER A 517 -4.90 33.55 17.76
C SER A 517 -3.81 32.74 18.45
N ARG A 518 -2.97 33.39 19.25
CA ARG A 518 -1.89 32.71 20.00
C ARG A 518 -2.45 31.89 21.15
N TRP A 519 -1.87 30.71 21.39
CA TRP A 519 -2.29 29.81 22.46
C TRP A 519 -1.15 29.49 23.44
N ILE A 520 -1.49 29.46 24.73
CA ILE A 520 -0.62 28.95 25.79
C ILE A 520 -1.19 27.58 26.19
N VAL A 521 -0.40 26.53 25.98
CA VAL A 521 -0.76 25.16 26.37
C VAL A 521 0.14 24.71 27.49
N SER A 522 -0.45 24.33 28.64
CA SER A 522 0.27 23.88 29.82
C SER A 522 -0.26 22.55 30.35
N ILE A 523 0.60 21.77 31.03
CA ILE A 523 0.23 20.54 31.70
C ILE A 523 0.11 20.77 33.18
N VAL A 524 -1.00 20.28 33.74
CA VAL A 524 -1.29 20.33 35.18
C VAL A 524 -1.35 18.88 35.71
N ASN A 525 -0.90 18.67 36.94
CA ASN A 525 -0.81 17.32 37.52
C ASN A 525 -2.14 16.75 38.00
N SER A 526 -3.18 17.56 38.15
CA SER A 526 -4.50 17.12 38.63
C SER A 526 -5.59 18.11 38.22
N GLY A 527 -6.85 17.68 38.20
CA GLY A 527 -8.01 18.55 37.95
C GLY A 527 -8.85 18.19 36.74
N GLY A 528 -8.39 17.29 35.85
CA GLY A 528 -9.17 16.81 34.70
C GLY A 528 -10.09 15.65 35.09
N GLN A 529 -11.36 15.69 34.64
CA GLN A 529 -12.36 14.67 34.99
C GLN A 529 -12.31 13.47 34.06
N GLN A 530 -12.54 13.68 32.76
CA GLN A 530 -12.61 12.62 31.73
C GLN A 530 -11.92 13.06 30.44
N THR A 531 -11.47 12.09 29.62
CA THR A 531 -11.01 12.37 28.27
C THR A 531 -12.19 12.53 27.32
N LEU A 532 -12.00 13.15 26.15
CA LEU A 532 -13.01 13.20 25.12
C LEU A 532 -13.43 11.79 24.67
N ASN A 533 -12.50 10.87 24.60
CA ASN A 533 -12.80 9.47 24.24
C ASN A 533 -13.71 8.79 25.28
N GLU A 534 -13.43 8.97 26.59
CA GLU A 534 -14.27 8.44 27.67
C GLU A 534 -15.70 9.04 27.62
N ILE A 535 -15.81 10.32 27.26
CA ILE A 535 -17.09 11.00 27.11
C ILE A 535 -17.84 10.48 25.86
N TYR A 536 -17.16 10.27 24.74
CA TYR A 536 -17.76 9.69 23.53
C TYR A 536 -18.29 8.28 23.78
N GLU A 537 -17.50 7.44 24.43
CA GLU A 537 -17.91 6.08 24.79
C GLU A 537 -19.09 6.07 25.77
N SER A 538 -19.12 6.97 26.75
CA SER A 538 -20.25 7.13 27.68
C SER A 538 -21.51 7.59 26.96
N ARG A 539 -21.44 8.59 26.07
CA ARG A 539 -22.55 9.06 25.25
C ARG A 539 -23.07 7.96 24.33
N LYS A 540 -22.17 7.18 23.73
CA LYS A 540 -22.50 6.03 22.89
C LYS A 540 -23.24 4.94 23.69
N ALA A 541 -22.73 4.58 24.86
CA ALA A 541 -23.35 3.59 25.74
C ALA A 541 -24.74 4.05 26.20
N GLU A 542 -24.92 5.35 26.52
CA GLU A 542 -26.21 5.91 26.90
C GLU A 542 -27.21 5.91 25.73
N LYS A 543 -26.77 6.27 24.52
CA LYS A 543 -27.59 6.14 23.31
C LYS A 543 -28.03 4.69 23.10
N ILE A 544 -27.11 3.75 23.13
CA ILE A 544 -27.39 2.30 22.98
C ILE A 544 -28.40 1.84 24.06
N SER A 545 -28.19 2.24 25.30
CA SER A 545 -29.12 1.89 26.42
C SER A 545 -30.53 2.46 26.20
N LYS A 546 -30.65 3.72 25.73
CA LYS A 546 -31.96 4.33 25.40
C LYS A 546 -32.65 3.62 24.24
N PHE A 547 -31.90 3.27 23.19
CA PHE A 547 -32.45 2.56 22.03
C PHE A 547 -32.83 1.12 22.38
N SER A 548 -32.05 0.42 23.20
CA SER A 548 -32.40 -0.94 23.66
C SER A 548 -33.69 -1.02 24.48
N GLN A 549 -34.14 0.14 25.03
CA GLN A 549 -35.41 0.21 25.80
C GLN A 549 -36.64 0.39 24.92
N LEU A 550 -36.48 0.72 23.63
CA LEU A 550 -37.61 0.85 22.69
C LEU A 550 -38.27 -0.52 22.48
N ASN A 551 -39.62 -0.54 22.51
CA ASN A 551 -40.42 -1.78 22.41
C ASN A 551 -40.15 -2.59 21.14
N GLU A 552 -39.81 -1.93 20.04
CA GLU A 552 -39.50 -2.57 18.78
C GLU A 552 -38.12 -3.25 18.80
N ILE A 553 -37.14 -2.61 19.42
CA ILE A 553 -35.80 -3.17 19.60
C ILE A 553 -35.77 -4.29 20.61
N LYS A 554 -36.54 -4.18 21.71
CA LYS A 554 -36.70 -5.28 22.69
C LYS A 554 -37.25 -6.55 22.05
N LYS A 555 -38.26 -6.43 21.20
CA LYS A 555 -38.83 -7.56 20.46
C LYS A 555 -37.78 -8.18 19.51
N LEU A 556 -36.94 -7.34 18.88
CA LEU A 556 -35.87 -7.79 17.98
C LEU A 556 -34.78 -8.53 18.74
N LEU A 557 -34.37 -8.05 19.92
CA LEU A 557 -33.37 -8.68 20.78
C LEU A 557 -33.91 -9.99 21.43
N GLU A 558 -35.23 -10.10 21.65
CA GLU A 558 -35.88 -11.34 22.10
C GLU A 558 -35.91 -12.41 21.00
N ILE A 559 -36.05 -12.00 19.73
CA ILE A 559 -36.05 -12.92 18.58
C ILE A 559 -34.61 -13.40 18.27
N ILE A 560 -33.59 -12.57 18.50
CA ILE A 560 -32.19 -12.88 18.23
C ILE A 560 -31.37 -12.67 19.53
N PRO A 561 -31.33 -13.62 20.45
CA PRO A 561 -30.76 -13.46 21.80
C PRO A 561 -29.23 -13.21 21.83
N SER A 562 -28.52 -13.46 20.72
CA SER A 562 -27.06 -13.25 20.59
C SER A 562 -26.68 -11.95 19.86
N SER A 563 -27.65 -11.07 19.58
CA SER A 563 -27.36 -9.80 18.89
C SER A 563 -27.10 -8.69 19.89
N GLU A 564 -26.10 -7.84 19.57
CA GLU A 564 -25.77 -6.63 20.30
C GLU A 564 -25.89 -5.40 19.38
N ILE A 565 -26.32 -4.27 19.94
CA ILE A 565 -26.32 -2.99 19.22
C ILE A 565 -24.91 -2.43 19.28
N VAL A 566 -24.20 -2.47 18.16
CA VAL A 566 -22.78 -2.04 18.07
C VAL A 566 -22.68 -0.52 17.86
N ALA A 567 -23.56 0.07 17.06
CA ALA A 567 -23.57 1.50 16.79
C ALA A 567 -24.95 2.01 16.36
N ILE A 568 -25.20 3.27 16.59
CA ILE A 568 -26.39 3.99 16.16
C ILE A 568 -25.90 5.18 15.32
N ASN A 569 -26.21 5.18 14.02
CA ASN A 569 -25.86 6.27 13.10
C ASN A 569 -27.12 7.06 12.78
N ASP A 570 -27.06 8.38 12.91
CA ASP A 570 -28.10 9.26 12.43
C ASP A 570 -28.01 9.29 10.89
N ILE A 571 -29.12 9.04 10.20
CA ILE A 571 -29.18 9.18 8.74
C ILE A 571 -29.15 10.69 8.46
N VAL A 572 -28.03 11.19 7.98
CA VAL A 572 -27.94 12.54 7.43
C VAL A 572 -28.47 12.46 6.01
N ASP A 573 -29.65 12.99 5.78
CA ASP A 573 -30.17 13.23 4.43
C ASP A 573 -29.25 14.29 3.78
N ASP A 574 -28.40 13.85 2.87
CA ASP A 574 -27.72 14.75 1.93
C ASP A 574 -28.80 15.40 1.01
N LYS A 575 -29.13 16.63 1.32
CA LYS A 575 -29.86 17.53 0.41
C LYS A 575 -28.88 18.49 -0.25
#